data_13f7ec6e6b0cb23d7d1756b24963a9c7
#
_entry.id   13f7ec6e6b0cb23d7d1756b24963a9c7
#
_cell.length_a   1.000
_cell.length_b   1.000
_cell.length_c   1.000
_cell.angle_alpha   90.00
_cell.angle_beta   90.00
_cell.angle_gamma   90.00
#
_symmetry.space_group_name_H-M   'P 1'
#
loop_
_entity.id
_entity.type
_entity.pdbx_description
1 polymer ?
#
loop_
_entity_poly.entity_id
_entity_poly.type
_entity_poly.pdbx_seq_one_letter_code
_entity_poly.pdbx_strand_id
1 'polypeptide(L)'
;MFDVIAAPYLGRTPRAMSGKLKVLQRGTDMVLAEHYTPVHNGRLTAVTLETVTFNRPHRIAFRLVRGPVPHITEQFALTEHDGTTSLEYSGELGTDFGVAGQWWADRVAAAWEAAVRSSFAGIRTEAERRVRPGTAVPDTR
;
A
#
# COMPACT_ATOMS: atom_id res chain seq x y z
N MET A 1 8.72 -9.60 -5.07
CA MET A 1 8.14 -8.58 -4.16
C MET A 1 7.14 -7.67 -4.85
N PHE A 2 7.42 -7.10 -6.02
CA PHE A 2 6.48 -6.26 -6.78
C PHE A 2 5.07 -6.87 -6.89
N ASP A 3 4.96 -8.12 -7.32
CA ASP A 3 3.66 -8.80 -7.49
C ASP A 3 2.90 -9.02 -6.18
N VAL A 4 3.58 -9.04 -5.05
CA VAL A 4 2.93 -9.10 -3.73
C VAL A 4 2.18 -7.81 -3.45
N ILE A 5 2.82 -6.66 -3.73
CA ILE A 5 2.23 -5.33 -3.52
C ILE A 5 1.14 -5.04 -4.54
N ALA A 6 1.35 -5.41 -5.81
CA ALA A 6 0.43 -5.14 -6.91
C ALA A 6 -0.80 -6.07 -6.92
N ALA A 7 -0.69 -7.28 -6.38
CA ALA A 7 -1.74 -8.29 -6.45
C ALA A 7 -3.12 -7.85 -5.94
N PRO A 8 -3.26 -7.10 -4.82
CA PRO A 8 -4.56 -6.61 -4.35
C PRO A 8 -5.28 -5.72 -5.35
N TYR A 9 -4.54 -5.00 -6.19
CA TYR A 9 -5.06 -4.05 -7.18
C TYR A 9 -5.35 -4.71 -8.52
N LEU A 10 -4.46 -5.61 -8.97
CA LEU A 10 -4.52 -6.22 -10.30
C LEU A 10 -5.28 -7.55 -10.33
N GLY A 11 -5.38 -8.21 -9.20
CA GLY A 11 -6.01 -9.51 -9.05
C GLY A 11 -7.23 -9.50 -8.13
N ARG A 12 -7.41 -10.58 -7.42
CA ARG A 12 -8.43 -10.73 -6.38
C ARG A 12 -7.91 -10.15 -5.07
N THR A 13 -8.64 -9.20 -4.51
CA THR A 13 -8.29 -8.61 -3.21
C THR A 13 -8.24 -9.70 -2.13
N PRO A 14 -7.09 -9.87 -1.45
CA PRO A 14 -6.97 -10.84 -0.36
C PRO A 14 -7.94 -10.53 0.79
N ARG A 15 -8.34 -11.55 1.56
CA ARG A 15 -9.23 -11.36 2.73
C ARG A 15 -8.68 -10.34 3.73
N ALA A 16 -7.35 -10.29 3.94
CA ALA A 16 -6.70 -9.33 4.83
C ALA A 16 -6.89 -7.86 4.40
N MET A 17 -7.15 -7.63 3.11
CA MET A 17 -7.43 -6.31 2.53
C MET A 17 -8.92 -6.06 2.32
N SER A 18 -9.77 -7.05 2.62
CA SER A 18 -11.22 -6.91 2.54
C SER A 18 -11.70 -5.78 3.47
N GLY A 19 -12.51 -4.87 2.95
CA GLY A 19 -12.94 -3.67 3.66
C GLY A 19 -11.89 -2.56 3.80
N LYS A 20 -10.65 -2.78 3.33
CA LYS A 20 -9.59 -1.76 3.33
C LYS A 20 -9.27 -1.22 1.94
N LEU A 21 -9.63 -1.94 0.90
CA LEU A 21 -9.36 -1.60 -0.49
C LEU A 21 -10.55 -1.97 -1.37
N LYS A 22 -10.91 -1.05 -2.26
CA LYS A 22 -11.91 -1.27 -3.31
C LYS A 22 -11.39 -0.72 -4.62
N VAL A 23 -11.11 -1.59 -5.59
CA VAL A 23 -10.74 -1.17 -6.94
C VAL A 23 -12.00 -0.79 -7.70
N LEU A 24 -12.05 0.45 -8.18
CA LEU A 24 -13.18 1.02 -8.90
C LEU A 24 -13.05 0.85 -10.41
N GLN A 25 -11.82 1.06 -10.93
CA GLN A 25 -11.53 1.00 -12.34
C GLN A 25 -10.12 0.45 -12.58
N ARG A 26 -9.95 -0.32 -13.66
CA ARG A 26 -8.66 -0.86 -14.07
C ARG A 26 -8.31 -0.38 -15.47
N GLY A 27 -7.09 0.14 -15.63
CA GLY A 27 -6.42 0.38 -16.91
C GLY A 27 -5.31 -0.66 -17.14
N THR A 28 -4.45 -0.41 -18.10
CA THR A 28 -3.34 -1.32 -18.47
C THR A 28 -2.27 -1.38 -17.38
N ASP A 29 -1.84 -0.24 -16.90
CA ASP A 29 -0.75 -0.06 -15.91
C ASP A 29 -1.15 0.84 -14.74
N MET A 30 -2.46 1.10 -14.60
CA MET A 30 -3.01 1.96 -13.56
C MET A 30 -4.37 1.44 -13.11
N VAL A 31 -4.69 1.66 -11.84
CA VAL A 31 -6.03 1.46 -11.28
C VAL A 31 -6.48 2.71 -10.54
N LEU A 32 -7.80 2.91 -10.48
CA LEU A 32 -8.45 3.83 -9.57
C LEU A 32 -9.01 3.02 -8.40
N ALA A 33 -8.62 3.36 -7.18
CA ALA A 33 -8.97 2.60 -5.99
C ALA A 33 -9.35 3.50 -4.81
N GLU A 34 -10.25 3.02 -3.99
CA GLU A 34 -10.55 3.57 -2.67
C GLU A 34 -9.81 2.79 -1.60
N HIS A 35 -9.10 3.50 -0.71
CA HIS A 35 -8.53 2.92 0.49
C HIS A 35 -9.31 3.39 1.72
N TYR A 36 -9.49 2.47 2.65
CA TYR A 36 -10.23 2.66 3.89
C TYR A 36 -9.27 2.45 5.06
N THR A 37 -8.75 3.55 5.60
CA THR A 37 -7.74 3.53 6.67
C THR A 37 -8.40 3.85 8.00
N PRO A 38 -8.39 2.92 8.99
CA PRO A 38 -8.86 3.21 10.33
C PRO A 38 -8.00 4.30 10.97
N VAL A 39 -8.64 5.34 11.46
CA VAL A 39 -8.00 6.43 12.19
C VAL A 39 -8.65 6.59 13.56
N HIS A 40 -8.01 7.36 14.45
CA HIS A 40 -8.53 7.60 15.80
C HIS A 40 -8.87 6.29 16.55
N ASN A 41 -7.87 5.36 16.59
CA ASN A 41 -8.01 4.02 17.21
C ASN A 41 -9.20 3.21 16.64
N GLY A 42 -9.45 3.32 15.34
CA GLY A 42 -10.50 2.59 14.65
C GLY A 42 -11.92 3.15 14.80
N ARG A 43 -12.08 4.29 15.50
CA ARG A 43 -13.40 4.94 15.67
C ARG A 43 -13.88 5.66 14.42
N LEU A 44 -12.96 6.03 13.54
CA LEU A 44 -13.22 6.69 12.27
C LEU A 44 -12.49 5.95 11.16
N THR A 45 -12.98 6.11 9.93
CA THR A 45 -12.31 5.59 8.73
C THR A 45 -12.04 6.76 7.80
N ALA A 46 -10.76 6.98 7.52
CA ALA A 46 -10.36 7.88 6.43
C ALA A 46 -10.52 7.14 5.11
N VAL A 47 -11.21 7.77 4.16
CA VAL A 47 -11.38 7.24 2.81
C VAL A 47 -10.60 8.10 1.86
N THR A 48 -9.66 7.48 1.13
CA THR A 48 -8.93 8.13 0.05
C THR A 48 -9.30 7.49 -1.29
N LEU A 49 -9.47 8.31 -2.32
CA LEU A 49 -9.57 7.89 -3.70
C LEU A 49 -8.24 8.19 -4.37
N GLU A 50 -7.61 7.17 -4.92
CA GLU A 50 -6.24 7.27 -5.44
C GLU A 50 -6.10 6.59 -6.79
N THR A 51 -5.25 7.17 -7.63
CA THR A 51 -4.68 6.44 -8.76
C THR A 51 -3.44 5.70 -8.30
N VAL A 52 -3.36 4.41 -8.66
CA VAL A 52 -2.20 3.55 -8.40
C VAL A 52 -1.62 3.15 -9.74
N THR A 53 -0.37 3.55 -10.00
CA THR A 53 0.36 3.26 -11.23
C THR A 53 1.44 2.21 -11.00
N PHE A 54 1.63 1.33 -11.97
CA PHE A 54 2.52 0.19 -11.91
C PHE A 54 3.63 0.31 -12.96
N ASN A 55 4.84 0.60 -12.53
CA ASN A 55 6.04 0.56 -13.36
C ASN A 55 6.85 -0.69 -13.00
N ARG A 56 6.53 -1.81 -13.63
CA ARG A 56 7.13 -3.12 -13.37
C ARG A 56 8.59 -3.18 -13.79
N PRO A 57 9.42 -3.84 -13.01
CA PRO A 57 9.20 -4.41 -11.67
C PRO A 57 9.64 -3.45 -10.55
N HIS A 58 9.85 -2.16 -10.86
CA HIS A 58 10.65 -1.24 -10.04
C HIS A 58 9.83 -0.33 -9.15
N ARG A 59 8.58 0.07 -9.55
CA ARG A 59 7.87 1.11 -8.82
C ARG A 59 6.36 0.92 -8.84
N ILE A 60 5.74 1.19 -7.71
CA ILE A 60 4.29 1.36 -7.56
C ILE A 60 4.07 2.73 -6.93
N ALA A 61 3.34 3.61 -7.61
CA ALA A 61 3.09 4.96 -7.16
C ALA A 61 1.60 5.23 -6.94
N PHE A 62 1.31 5.97 -5.89
CA PHE A 62 -0.03 6.36 -5.47
C PHE A 62 -0.16 7.87 -5.56
N ARG A 63 -1.27 8.35 -6.07
CA ARG A 63 -1.60 9.76 -6.11
C ARG A 63 -3.04 9.98 -5.67
N LEU A 64 -3.21 10.84 -4.68
CA LEU A 64 -4.53 11.21 -4.19
C LEU A 64 -5.32 11.94 -5.27
N VAL A 65 -6.56 11.48 -5.49
CA VAL A 65 -7.58 12.17 -6.30
C VAL A 65 -8.55 12.91 -5.38
N ARG A 66 -8.93 12.28 -4.26
CA ARG A 66 -9.83 12.86 -3.25
C ARG A 66 -9.60 12.18 -1.90
N GLY A 67 -9.55 12.96 -0.83
CA GLY A 67 -9.35 12.44 0.51
C GLY A 67 -9.42 13.51 1.59
N PRO A 68 -9.01 13.15 2.82
CA PRO A 68 -9.07 14.03 3.99
C PRO A 68 -8.03 15.14 4.00
N VAL A 69 -7.09 15.12 3.05
CA VAL A 69 -6.04 16.13 2.86
C VAL A 69 -5.99 16.55 1.40
N PRO A 70 -5.46 17.75 1.08
CA PRO A 70 -5.49 18.27 -0.28
C PRO A 70 -4.56 17.53 -1.24
N HIS A 71 -3.46 16.98 -0.76
CA HIS A 71 -2.46 16.34 -1.60
C HIS A 71 -1.74 15.21 -0.88
N ILE A 72 -1.66 14.04 -1.52
CA ILE A 72 -0.77 12.93 -1.14
C ILE A 72 -0.17 12.36 -2.41
N THR A 73 1.13 12.16 -2.40
CA THR A 73 1.84 11.30 -3.36
C THR A 73 2.70 10.33 -2.58
N GLU A 74 2.66 9.08 -2.97
CA GLU A 74 3.41 8.00 -2.32
C GLU A 74 3.97 7.05 -3.35
N GLN A 75 5.06 6.40 -3.03
CA GLN A 75 5.61 5.35 -3.87
C GLN A 75 6.34 4.27 -3.08
N PHE A 76 6.26 3.07 -3.60
CA PHE A 76 7.16 1.97 -3.30
C PHE A 76 8.18 1.86 -4.44
N ALA A 77 9.45 1.96 -4.12
CA ALA A 77 10.55 1.69 -5.03
C ALA A 77 11.20 0.34 -4.67
N LEU A 78 11.41 -0.48 -5.68
CA LEU A 78 12.01 -1.79 -5.53
C LEU A 78 13.34 -1.83 -6.29
N THR A 79 14.39 -2.19 -5.58
CA THR A 79 15.73 -2.37 -6.14
C THR A 79 16.19 -3.79 -5.86
N GLU A 80 16.68 -4.47 -6.89
CA GLU A 80 17.25 -5.80 -6.76
C GLU A 80 18.77 -5.70 -6.76
N HIS A 81 19.39 -6.33 -5.77
CA HIS A 81 20.83 -6.42 -5.63
C HIS A 81 21.20 -7.78 -5.04
N ASP A 82 22.07 -8.52 -5.72
CA ASP A 82 22.59 -9.83 -5.29
C ASP A 82 21.51 -10.83 -4.84
N GLY A 83 20.40 -10.91 -5.60
CA GLY A 83 19.29 -11.82 -5.30
C GLY A 83 18.42 -11.39 -4.12
N THR A 84 18.67 -10.20 -3.58
CA THR A 84 17.86 -9.57 -2.51
C THR A 84 17.10 -8.39 -3.08
N THR A 85 15.82 -8.26 -2.73
CA THR A 85 14.99 -7.11 -3.10
C THR A 85 14.91 -6.14 -1.93
N SER A 86 15.38 -4.92 -2.13
CA SER A 86 15.14 -3.79 -1.23
C SER A 86 13.82 -3.11 -1.59
N LEU A 87 13.03 -2.77 -0.59
CA LEU A 87 11.79 -2.03 -0.72
C LEU A 87 11.93 -0.71 0.05
N GLU A 88 11.82 0.38 -0.68
CA GLU A 88 11.81 1.74 -0.14
C GLU A 88 10.43 2.34 -0.32
N TYR A 89 9.97 3.07 0.68
CA TYR A 89 8.75 3.87 0.63
C TYR A 89 9.10 5.33 0.81
N SER A 90 8.54 6.18 -0.04
CA SER A 90 8.56 7.64 0.11
C SER A 90 7.18 8.21 -0.14
N GLY A 91 6.87 9.31 0.56
CA GLY A 91 5.58 9.96 0.44
C GLY A 91 5.67 11.44 0.78
N GLU A 92 4.80 12.23 0.15
CA GLU A 92 4.62 13.65 0.43
C GLU A 92 3.16 13.89 0.77
N LEU A 93 2.94 14.63 1.85
CA LEU A 93 1.63 15.08 2.32
C LEU A 93 1.58 16.62 2.25
N GLY A 94 0.73 17.16 1.41
CA GLY A 94 0.53 18.61 1.30
C GLY A 94 -0.59 19.12 2.20
N THR A 95 -0.40 20.33 2.75
CA THR A 95 -1.40 21.02 3.55
C THR A 95 -1.55 22.46 3.06
N ASP A 96 -2.79 22.85 2.75
CA ASP A 96 -3.08 24.22 2.26
C ASP A 96 -3.71 25.14 3.33
N PHE A 97 -3.90 24.65 4.57
CA PHE A 97 -4.72 25.31 5.59
C PHE A 97 -3.93 25.89 6.77
N GLY A 98 -2.72 26.40 6.56
CA GLY A 98 -1.95 27.04 7.63
C GLY A 98 -1.76 26.14 8.86
N VAL A 99 -1.78 26.74 10.09
CA VAL A 99 -1.50 26.01 11.34
C VAL A 99 -2.54 24.93 11.64
N ALA A 100 -3.82 25.17 11.36
CA ALA A 100 -4.88 24.17 11.58
C ALA A 100 -4.76 22.99 10.62
N GLY A 101 -4.38 23.25 9.37
CA GLY A 101 -4.10 22.21 8.39
C GLY A 101 -2.89 21.37 8.75
N GLN A 102 -1.85 22.01 9.28
CA GLN A 102 -0.65 21.31 9.75
C GLN A 102 -0.96 20.35 10.90
N TRP A 103 -1.70 20.79 11.91
CA TRP A 103 -2.13 19.93 13.01
C TRP A 103 -2.96 18.72 12.56
N TRP A 104 -3.85 18.92 11.58
CA TRP A 104 -4.64 17.84 10.98
C TRP A 104 -3.75 16.88 10.18
N ALA A 105 -2.85 17.41 9.37
CA ALA A 105 -1.92 16.65 8.56
C ALA A 105 -0.99 15.77 9.41
N ASP A 106 -0.46 16.30 10.52
CA ASP A 106 0.39 15.53 11.44
C ASP A 106 -0.36 14.31 12.02
N ARG A 107 -1.66 14.48 12.32
CA ARG A 107 -2.48 13.36 12.79
C ARG A 107 -2.77 12.33 11.70
N VAL A 108 -3.05 12.78 10.48
CA VAL A 108 -3.24 11.90 9.34
C VAL A 108 -1.93 11.20 9.00
N ALA A 109 -0.80 11.90 8.99
CA ALA A 109 0.52 11.33 8.74
C ALA A 109 0.88 10.24 9.73
N ALA A 110 0.66 10.45 11.03
CA ALA A 110 0.94 9.44 12.06
C ALA A 110 0.11 8.15 11.85
N ALA A 111 -1.17 8.29 11.51
CA ALA A 111 -2.04 7.14 11.21
C ALA A 111 -1.59 6.44 9.92
N TRP A 112 -1.16 7.20 8.93
CA TRP A 112 -0.66 6.72 7.66
C TRP A 112 0.65 5.96 7.80
N GLU A 113 1.62 6.51 8.53
CA GLU A 113 2.87 5.83 8.85
C GLU A 113 2.65 4.49 9.57
N ALA A 114 1.73 4.43 10.51
CA ALA A 114 1.38 3.20 11.19
C ALA A 114 0.81 2.15 10.22
N ALA A 115 -0.06 2.56 9.29
CA ALA A 115 -0.62 1.71 8.27
C ALA A 115 0.45 1.19 7.31
N VAL A 116 1.37 2.07 6.87
CA VAL A 116 2.50 1.70 5.99
C VAL A 116 3.42 0.70 6.69
N ARG A 117 3.83 0.94 7.95
CA ARG A 117 4.66 -0.01 8.72
C ARG A 117 4.01 -1.38 8.86
N SER A 118 2.71 -1.42 9.11
CA SER A 118 1.95 -2.67 9.16
C SER A 118 1.95 -3.38 7.80
N SER A 119 1.84 -2.63 6.72
CA SER A 119 1.88 -3.15 5.35
C SER A 119 3.24 -3.76 5.01
N PHE A 120 4.35 -3.14 5.43
CA PHE A 120 5.70 -3.69 5.23
C PHE A 120 5.86 -5.07 5.85
N ALA A 121 5.40 -5.27 7.08
CA ALA A 121 5.47 -6.56 7.76
C ALA A 121 4.67 -7.64 6.97
N GLY A 122 3.49 -7.29 6.51
CA GLY A 122 2.65 -8.18 5.69
C GLY A 122 3.28 -8.51 4.33
N ILE A 123 3.81 -7.51 3.64
CA ILE A 123 4.48 -7.68 2.33
C ILE A 123 5.70 -8.60 2.48
N ARG A 124 6.53 -8.35 3.49
CA ARG A 124 7.71 -9.18 3.77
C ARG A 124 7.34 -10.64 4.02
N THR A 125 6.40 -10.87 4.94
CA THR A 125 5.94 -12.23 5.28
C THR A 125 5.41 -12.97 4.05
N GLU A 126 4.60 -12.32 3.24
CA GLU A 126 4.02 -12.92 2.04
C GLU A 126 5.09 -13.17 0.96
N ALA A 127 6.05 -12.25 0.79
CA ALA A 127 7.15 -12.42 -0.15
C ALA A 127 8.03 -13.62 0.24
N GLU A 128 8.42 -13.72 1.52
CA GLU A 128 9.20 -14.83 2.04
C GLU A 128 8.45 -16.17 1.91
N ARG A 129 7.13 -16.17 2.15
CA ARG A 129 6.29 -17.36 1.97
C ARG A 129 6.30 -17.87 0.53
N ARG A 130 6.29 -16.98 -0.46
CA ARG A 130 6.32 -17.35 -1.89
C ARG A 130 7.67 -17.88 -2.37
N VAL A 131 8.75 -17.50 -1.70
CA VAL A 131 10.12 -17.94 -2.04
C VAL A 131 10.46 -19.28 -1.39
N ARG A 132 9.84 -19.63 -0.24
CA ARG A 132 10.09 -20.93 0.40
C ARG A 132 9.52 -22.07 -0.47
N PRO A 133 10.37 -23.01 -0.97
CA PRO A 133 9.86 -24.22 -1.61
C PRO A 133 8.98 -24.94 -0.59
N GLY A 134 7.79 -25.36 -1.00
CA GLY A 134 6.96 -26.21 -0.16
C GLY A 134 7.77 -27.39 0.35
N THR A 135 7.88 -27.56 1.66
CA THR A 135 8.39 -28.78 2.27
C THR A 135 7.51 -29.91 1.77
N ALA A 136 8.06 -30.71 0.84
CA ALA A 136 7.41 -31.93 0.40
C ALA A 136 7.15 -32.78 1.66
N VAL A 137 5.90 -33.06 1.96
CA VAL A 137 5.52 -34.04 2.97
C VAL A 137 6.13 -35.35 2.51
N PRO A 138 6.99 -36.02 3.28
CA PRO A 138 7.48 -37.30 2.88
C PRO A 138 6.30 -38.24 2.84
N ASP A 139 6.09 -38.86 1.66
CA ASP A 139 5.14 -39.93 1.43
C ASP A 139 5.58 -41.13 2.29
N THR A 140 4.94 -41.30 3.43
CA THR A 140 5.11 -42.50 4.27
C THR A 140 4.23 -43.60 3.68
N ARG A 141 4.86 -44.45 2.87
CA ARG A 141 4.36 -45.80 2.59
C ARG A 141 4.66 -46.70 3.74
#